data_4c0ea1e2c329d18538ce46bb21ca9a22
#
_entry.id   4c0ea1e2c329d18538ce46bb21ca9a22
#
_cell.length_a   1.000
_cell.length_b   1.000
_cell.length_c   1.000
_cell.angle_alpha   90.00
_cell.angle_beta   90.00
_cell.angle_gamma   90.00
#
_symmetry.space_group_name_H-M   'P 1'
#
loop_
_entity.id
_entity.type
_entity.pdbx_description
1 polymer ?
#
loop_
_entity_poly.entity_id
_entity_poly.type
_entity_poly.pdbx_seq_one_letter_code
_entity_poly.pdbx_strand_id
1 'polypeptide(L)'
;MPFGSATFRTAIVCFSTLVPACVYAEGIDTEHLFGFMIGTDVGTVGEHEFQSQTTGRFSRRGGSYRAINQELELEFVPVDNFRIEIGSAFAAHDINGIAGFEDRSQLAWQGVSLDLRYKFLDRGTAPFGLTFAVENHVSRIDESTAAIVRNYGTELALAFDRELVPNFVVAALNLTYQPEWTRFLGTGAAEQESTIGASLGVMAQLRPGLFVGGEARYLRRYEGIGLEDFMGEALFVGPTAYFQLSERSRLTATWSLQAWGRSARSSSALDLVDFERHQARLVFGVNF
;
A
#
# COMPACT_ATOMS: atom_id res chain seq x y z
N MET A 1 76.71 -52.10 26.60
CA MET A 1 76.25 -50.78 26.19
C MET A 1 75.06 -51.01 25.28
N PRO A 2 73.82 -50.72 25.69
CA PRO A 2 72.67 -50.74 24.78
C PRO A 2 72.27 -49.35 24.35
N PHE A 3 72.03 -49.23 23.07
CA PHE A 3 71.57 -48.02 22.42
C PHE A 3 70.07 -47.82 22.72
N GLY A 4 69.73 -46.65 23.25
CA GLY A 4 68.35 -46.22 23.46
C GLY A 4 67.73 -45.66 22.19
N SER A 5 66.60 -46.21 21.74
CA SER A 5 65.80 -45.65 20.64
C SER A 5 64.84 -44.57 21.16
N ALA A 6 65.02 -43.35 20.66
CA ALA A 6 64.13 -42.21 20.90
C ALA A 6 62.95 -42.28 19.90
N THR A 7 61.76 -42.52 20.39
CA THR A 7 60.50 -42.43 19.60
C THR A 7 60.02 -40.98 19.59
N PHE A 8 60.07 -40.34 18.38
CA PHE A 8 59.46 -39.01 18.13
C PHE A 8 57.93 -39.19 17.99
N ARG A 9 57.17 -38.60 18.91
CA ARG A 9 55.74 -38.53 18.80
C ARG A 9 55.38 -37.21 18.08
N THR A 10 54.92 -37.30 16.84
CA THR A 10 54.38 -36.20 16.06
C THR A 10 52.96 -35.92 16.53
N ALA A 11 52.76 -34.76 17.20
CA ALA A 11 51.43 -34.28 17.54
C ALA A 11 50.82 -33.53 16.32
N ILE A 12 49.74 -34.11 15.74
CA ILE A 12 48.94 -33.46 14.73
C ILE A 12 47.97 -32.53 15.43
N VAL A 13 48.18 -31.23 15.30
CA VAL A 13 47.25 -30.20 15.76
C VAL A 13 46.25 -29.94 14.62
N CYS A 14 45.02 -30.45 14.78
CA CYS A 14 43.90 -30.14 13.90
C CYS A 14 43.44 -28.70 14.20
N PHE A 15 43.73 -27.77 13.31
CA PHE A 15 43.13 -26.44 13.31
C PHE A 15 41.71 -26.56 12.74
N SER A 16 40.72 -26.60 13.63
CA SER A 16 39.31 -26.47 13.23
C SER A 16 39.07 -25.01 12.85
N THR A 17 39.01 -24.70 11.57
CA THR A 17 38.53 -23.42 11.09
C THR A 17 37.05 -23.31 11.39
N LEU A 18 36.66 -22.58 12.44
CA LEU A 18 35.32 -22.07 12.62
C LEU A 18 35.02 -21.11 11.45
N VAL A 19 34.34 -21.60 10.43
CA VAL A 19 33.69 -20.73 9.46
C VAL A 19 32.50 -20.12 10.20
N PRO A 20 32.44 -18.81 10.41
CA PRO A 20 31.24 -18.20 10.94
C PRO A 20 30.13 -18.50 9.96
N ALA A 21 29.10 -19.23 10.38
CA ALA A 21 27.83 -19.29 9.67
C ALA A 21 27.34 -17.84 9.63
N CYS A 22 27.36 -17.21 8.45
CA CYS A 22 26.57 -16.00 8.22
C CYS A 22 25.13 -16.42 8.43
N VAL A 23 24.57 -16.13 9.59
CA VAL A 23 23.15 -16.05 9.75
C VAL A 23 22.74 -14.88 8.86
N TYR A 24 22.19 -15.15 7.69
CA TYR A 24 21.46 -14.16 6.94
C TYR A 24 20.30 -13.76 7.85
N ALA A 25 20.38 -12.58 8.45
CA ALA A 25 19.22 -11.98 9.08
C ALA A 25 18.18 -11.83 7.96
N GLU A 26 17.00 -12.38 8.15
CA GLU A 26 15.87 -12.10 7.29
C GLU A 26 15.75 -10.58 7.14
N GLY A 27 15.66 -10.09 5.89
CA GLY A 27 15.55 -8.67 5.60
C GLY A 27 14.25 -8.08 6.16
N ILE A 28 14.07 -6.78 6.05
CA ILE A 28 12.84 -6.10 6.47
C ILE A 28 11.68 -6.63 5.61
N ASP A 29 10.65 -7.20 6.25
CA ASP A 29 9.39 -7.51 5.57
C ASP A 29 8.65 -6.21 5.22
N THR A 30 8.32 -6.04 3.93
CA THR A 30 7.65 -4.82 3.43
C THR A 30 6.18 -5.03 3.08
N GLU A 31 5.64 -6.23 3.25
CA GLU A 31 4.29 -6.60 2.82
C GLU A 31 3.22 -5.59 3.28
N HIS A 32 3.29 -5.17 4.55
CA HIS A 32 2.31 -4.30 5.18
C HIS A 32 2.93 -3.05 5.82
N LEU A 33 4.15 -2.71 5.43
CA LEU A 33 4.94 -1.67 6.10
C LEU A 33 4.44 -0.26 5.80
N PHE A 34 3.82 -0.04 4.64
CA PHE A 34 3.35 1.26 4.16
C PHE A 34 1.83 1.40 4.33
N GLY A 35 1.35 2.64 4.36
CA GLY A 35 -0.07 2.92 4.54
C GLY A 35 -0.85 3.05 3.24
N PHE A 36 -0.31 3.84 2.29
CA PHE A 36 -0.94 4.06 0.97
C PHE A 36 -0.16 3.44 -0.19
N MET A 37 0.89 2.70 0.11
CA MET A 37 1.73 2.02 -0.86
C MET A 37 1.78 0.53 -0.53
N ILE A 38 2.09 -0.28 -1.52
CA ILE A 38 2.39 -1.69 -1.32
C ILE A 38 3.90 -1.92 -1.31
N GLY A 39 4.37 -2.86 -0.47
CA GLY A 39 5.72 -3.41 -0.52
C GLY A 39 5.84 -4.48 -1.61
N THR A 40 7.01 -5.08 -1.74
CA THR A 40 7.22 -6.16 -2.71
C THR A 40 7.05 -7.56 -2.12
N ASP A 41 6.95 -7.71 -0.81
CA ASP A 41 6.68 -9.00 -0.18
C ASP A 41 5.20 -9.37 -0.32
N VAL A 42 4.95 -10.66 -0.39
CA VAL A 42 3.61 -11.24 -0.63
C VAL A 42 3.27 -12.36 0.36
N GLY A 43 4.00 -12.43 1.48
CA GLY A 43 3.84 -13.46 2.50
C GLY A 43 4.40 -14.83 2.13
N THR A 44 4.16 -15.82 2.97
CA THR A 44 4.65 -17.19 2.85
C THR A 44 3.53 -18.17 2.49
N VAL A 45 3.87 -19.24 1.76
CA VAL A 45 2.87 -20.26 1.36
C VAL A 45 2.13 -20.82 2.56
N GLY A 46 0.80 -20.81 2.48
CA GLY A 46 -0.09 -21.26 3.54
C GLY A 46 -0.45 -20.18 4.56
N GLU A 47 0.05 -18.97 4.41
CA GLU A 47 -0.33 -17.84 5.22
C GLU A 47 -1.77 -17.41 4.93
N HIS A 48 -2.50 -17.09 5.99
CA HIS A 48 -3.85 -16.56 5.96
C HIS A 48 -3.92 -15.35 6.88
N GLU A 49 -4.39 -14.22 6.36
CA GLU A 49 -4.56 -13.00 7.13
C GLU A 49 -5.98 -12.44 6.99
N PHE A 50 -6.50 -11.92 8.07
CA PHE A 50 -7.64 -11.02 8.07
C PHE A 50 -7.13 -9.58 8.25
N GLN A 51 -7.53 -8.70 7.35
CA GLN A 51 -7.18 -7.29 7.38
C GLN A 51 -8.44 -6.41 7.51
N SER A 52 -8.31 -5.35 8.29
CA SER A 52 -9.31 -4.31 8.46
C SER A 52 -8.66 -2.98 8.13
N GLN A 53 -9.04 -2.37 7.01
CA GLN A 53 -8.48 -1.12 6.52
C GLN A 53 -9.53 -0.01 6.62
N THR A 54 -9.22 1.05 7.36
CA THR A 54 -10.04 2.26 7.46
C THR A 54 -9.33 3.41 6.77
N THR A 55 -9.93 3.99 5.74
CA THR A 55 -9.42 5.17 5.03
C THR A 55 -10.38 6.34 5.20
N GLY A 56 -9.90 7.42 5.79
CA GLY A 56 -10.61 8.69 5.94
C GLY A 56 -10.10 9.74 4.95
N ARG A 57 -11.05 10.46 4.32
CA ARG A 57 -10.79 11.58 3.39
C ARG A 57 -11.53 12.80 3.90
N PHE A 58 -10.84 13.93 4.01
CA PHE A 58 -11.37 15.11 4.68
C PHE A 58 -11.06 16.39 3.92
N SER A 59 -12.04 17.29 3.92
CA SER A 59 -11.93 18.67 3.43
C SER A 59 -11.72 18.76 1.91
N ARG A 60 -12.78 19.13 1.22
CA ARG A 60 -12.78 19.57 -0.18
C ARG A 60 -13.09 21.08 -0.26
N ARG A 61 -13.09 21.62 -1.46
CA ARG A 61 -13.37 23.04 -1.70
C ARG A 61 -14.82 23.38 -1.40
N GLY A 62 -15.05 24.35 -0.54
CA GLY A 62 -16.38 24.74 -0.05
C GLY A 62 -16.87 23.80 1.05
N GLY A 63 -17.98 24.03 1.64
CA GLY A 63 -18.73 23.20 2.56
C GLY A 63 -17.96 22.33 3.57
N SER A 64 -18.61 21.25 3.97
CA SER A 64 -18.07 20.20 4.84
C SER A 64 -17.98 18.88 4.07
N TYR A 65 -16.82 18.23 4.11
CA TYR A 65 -16.60 16.95 3.44
C TYR A 65 -15.87 15.97 4.36
N ARG A 66 -16.48 14.82 4.55
CA ARG A 66 -15.90 13.66 5.21
C ARG A 66 -16.38 12.40 4.49
N ALA A 67 -15.44 11.58 4.05
CA ALA A 67 -15.71 10.23 3.56
C ALA A 67 -14.82 9.25 4.33
N ILE A 68 -15.39 8.15 4.80
CA ILE A 68 -14.67 7.08 5.50
C ILE A 68 -15.03 5.78 4.82
N ASN A 69 -14.03 5.08 4.32
CA ASN A 69 -14.14 3.73 3.79
C ASN A 69 -13.59 2.75 4.83
N GLN A 70 -14.35 1.69 5.07
CA GLN A 70 -13.95 0.54 5.86
C GLN A 70 -13.92 -0.68 4.96
N GLU A 71 -12.75 -1.25 4.75
CA GLU A 71 -12.55 -2.47 3.99
C GLU A 71 -12.18 -3.61 4.92
N LEU A 72 -12.79 -4.76 4.71
CA LEU A 72 -12.53 -6.02 5.42
C LEU A 72 -12.04 -7.00 4.37
N GLU A 73 -10.85 -7.53 4.56
CA GLU A 73 -10.12 -8.30 3.57
C GLU A 73 -9.69 -9.65 4.15
N LEU A 74 -9.72 -10.66 3.29
CA LEU A 74 -9.14 -11.98 3.55
C LEU A 74 -8.05 -12.23 2.54
N GLU A 75 -6.87 -12.46 3.04
CA GLU A 75 -5.66 -12.67 2.27
C GLU A 75 -5.17 -14.11 2.44
N PHE A 76 -4.63 -14.69 1.38
CA PHE A 76 -3.97 -15.99 1.41
C PHE A 76 -2.90 -16.14 0.34
N VAL A 77 -1.89 -16.94 0.63
CA VAL A 77 -0.74 -17.22 -0.23
C VAL A 77 -0.79 -18.70 -0.65
N PRO A 78 -1.41 -19.02 -1.82
CA PRO A 78 -1.59 -20.42 -2.24
C PRO A 78 -0.32 -21.08 -2.77
N VAL A 79 0.59 -20.31 -3.36
CA VAL A 79 1.86 -20.76 -3.94
C VAL A 79 2.93 -19.69 -3.75
N ASP A 80 4.21 -20.05 -3.90
CA ASP A 80 5.32 -19.13 -3.79
C ASP A 80 5.14 -17.89 -4.69
N ASN A 81 5.46 -16.74 -4.13
CA ASN A 81 5.43 -15.44 -4.81
C ASN A 81 4.05 -14.97 -5.30
N PHE A 82 2.97 -15.61 -4.92
CA PHE A 82 1.63 -15.24 -5.37
C PHE A 82 0.66 -15.12 -4.20
N ARG A 83 0.00 -13.96 -4.09
CA ARG A 83 -0.99 -13.62 -3.08
C ARG A 83 -2.33 -13.30 -3.71
N ILE A 84 -3.40 -13.72 -3.05
CA ILE A 84 -4.79 -13.40 -3.38
C ILE A 84 -5.42 -12.75 -2.16
N GLU A 85 -6.14 -11.63 -2.40
CA GLU A 85 -6.87 -10.92 -1.37
C GLU A 85 -8.30 -10.64 -1.86
N ILE A 86 -9.30 -10.89 -1.03
CA ILE A 86 -10.71 -10.66 -1.32
C ILE A 86 -11.26 -9.69 -0.30
N GLY A 87 -11.77 -8.56 -0.77
CA GLY A 87 -12.28 -7.46 0.05
C GLY A 87 -13.78 -7.24 -0.05
N SER A 88 -14.32 -6.65 1.03
CA SER A 88 -15.69 -6.11 1.08
C SER A 88 -15.67 -4.76 1.78
N ALA A 89 -16.16 -3.72 1.12
CA ALA A 89 -16.08 -2.35 1.56
C ALA A 89 -17.43 -1.76 2.02
N PHE A 90 -17.37 -0.90 3.04
CA PHE A 90 -18.44 -0.05 3.51
C PHE A 90 -17.98 1.41 3.43
N ALA A 91 -18.88 2.32 3.06
CA ALA A 91 -18.60 3.75 2.97
C ALA A 91 -19.54 4.57 3.84
N ALA A 92 -18.97 5.45 4.65
CA ALA A 92 -19.70 6.44 5.42
C ALA A 92 -19.36 7.84 4.88
N HIS A 93 -20.37 8.62 4.51
CA HIS A 93 -20.21 9.95 3.98
C HIS A 93 -20.98 10.97 4.82
N ASP A 94 -20.38 12.17 4.96
CA ASP A 94 -21.00 13.36 5.53
C ASP A 94 -20.57 14.56 4.67
N ILE A 95 -21.43 14.91 3.70
CA ILE A 95 -21.18 15.91 2.65
C ILE A 95 -22.23 16.98 2.77
N ASN A 96 -21.80 18.24 2.90
CA ASN A 96 -22.71 19.39 2.95
C ASN A 96 -22.11 20.62 2.29
N GLY A 97 -22.84 21.23 1.34
CA GLY A 97 -22.46 22.48 0.66
C GLY A 97 -21.23 22.37 -0.25
N ILE A 98 -20.88 21.18 -0.75
CA ILE A 98 -19.80 20.98 -1.73
C ILE A 98 -20.36 21.20 -3.13
N ALA A 99 -19.76 22.13 -3.89
CA ALA A 99 -20.21 22.42 -5.25
C ALA A 99 -20.10 21.19 -6.16
N GLY A 100 -21.20 20.83 -6.83
CA GLY A 100 -21.28 19.67 -7.72
C GLY A 100 -21.62 18.36 -7.02
N PHE A 101 -21.73 18.34 -5.68
CA PHE A 101 -22.15 17.19 -4.91
C PHE A 101 -23.53 17.43 -4.30
N GLU A 102 -24.32 16.37 -4.15
CA GLU A 102 -25.53 16.43 -3.34
C GLU A 102 -25.16 16.36 -1.84
N ASP A 103 -25.87 17.15 -1.00
CA ASP A 103 -25.76 17.03 0.44
C ASP A 103 -26.20 15.63 0.87
N ARG A 104 -25.34 14.91 1.61
CA ARG A 104 -25.58 13.53 1.94
C ARG A 104 -24.93 13.11 3.24
N SER A 105 -25.69 12.41 4.07
CA SER A 105 -25.17 11.73 5.26
C SER A 105 -25.66 10.27 5.18
N GLN A 106 -24.74 9.33 4.99
CA GLN A 106 -25.10 7.91 4.84
C GLN A 106 -23.97 6.98 5.27
N LEU A 107 -24.35 5.78 5.67
CA LEU A 107 -23.50 4.60 5.78
C LEU A 107 -24.07 3.52 4.86
N ALA A 108 -23.29 2.97 3.96
CA ALA A 108 -23.74 1.96 3.02
C ALA A 108 -22.65 0.93 2.74
N TRP A 109 -23.05 -0.29 2.40
CA TRP A 109 -22.16 -1.24 1.78
C TRP A 109 -21.78 -0.71 0.40
N GLN A 110 -20.46 -0.62 0.14
CA GLN A 110 -19.93 -0.01 -1.08
C GLN A 110 -19.73 -1.02 -2.20
N GLY A 111 -19.07 -2.15 -1.91
CA GLY A 111 -18.74 -3.10 -2.94
C GLY A 111 -17.80 -4.22 -2.49
N VAL A 112 -17.18 -4.85 -3.47
CA VAL A 112 -16.21 -5.94 -3.28
C VAL A 112 -14.99 -5.71 -4.15
N SER A 113 -13.85 -6.25 -3.71
CA SER A 113 -12.56 -6.19 -4.40
C SER A 113 -11.92 -7.58 -4.50
N LEU A 114 -11.03 -7.73 -5.48
CA LEU A 114 -10.13 -8.87 -5.67
C LEU A 114 -8.77 -8.32 -6.06
N ASP A 115 -7.78 -8.49 -5.18
CA ASP A 115 -6.37 -8.14 -5.44
C ASP A 115 -5.56 -9.42 -5.68
N LEU A 116 -4.73 -9.39 -6.71
CA LEU A 116 -3.81 -10.45 -7.10
C LEU A 116 -2.42 -9.86 -7.19
N ARG A 117 -1.47 -10.40 -6.44
CA ARG A 117 -0.07 -9.93 -6.44
C ARG A 117 0.89 -11.05 -6.80
N TYR A 118 1.87 -10.70 -7.63
CA TYR A 118 2.95 -11.62 -8.00
C TYR A 118 4.31 -10.96 -7.85
N LYS A 119 5.16 -11.55 -6.99
CA LYS A 119 6.54 -11.11 -6.76
C LYS A 119 7.46 -11.70 -7.82
N PHE A 120 7.98 -10.86 -8.71
CA PHE A 120 8.90 -11.25 -9.78
C PHE A 120 10.34 -11.33 -9.31
N LEU A 121 10.76 -10.40 -8.45
CA LEU A 121 12.13 -10.33 -7.93
C LEU A 121 12.09 -10.20 -6.41
N ASP A 122 12.92 -11.00 -5.77
CA ASP A 122 13.16 -10.93 -4.33
C ASP A 122 14.40 -10.09 -4.05
N ARG A 123 14.29 -9.04 -3.21
CA ARG A 123 15.41 -8.15 -2.88
C ARG A 123 16.54 -8.83 -2.10
N GLY A 124 16.31 -9.99 -1.51
CA GLY A 124 17.35 -10.80 -0.88
C GLY A 124 18.29 -11.45 -1.88
N THR A 125 17.84 -11.68 -3.11
CA THR A 125 18.61 -12.34 -4.18
C THR A 125 18.86 -11.43 -5.38
N ALA A 126 18.10 -10.35 -5.55
CA ALA A 126 18.21 -9.37 -6.62
C ALA A 126 18.56 -7.98 -6.05
N PRO A 127 19.01 -7.02 -6.90
CA PRO A 127 19.34 -5.66 -6.45
C PRO A 127 18.17 -4.88 -5.84
N PHE A 128 16.93 -5.29 -6.11
CA PHE A 128 15.69 -4.72 -5.59
C PHE A 128 14.57 -5.77 -5.66
N GLY A 129 13.54 -5.60 -4.86
CA GLY A 129 12.28 -6.33 -4.98
C GLY A 129 11.43 -5.78 -6.12
N LEU A 130 10.62 -6.63 -6.77
CA LEU A 130 9.67 -6.25 -7.81
C LEU A 130 8.40 -7.09 -7.68
N THR A 131 7.27 -6.42 -7.48
CA THR A 131 5.95 -7.05 -7.44
C THR A 131 4.99 -6.31 -8.37
N PHE A 132 4.17 -7.06 -9.07
CA PHE A 132 3.04 -6.56 -9.84
C PHE A 132 1.75 -6.92 -9.13
N ALA A 133 0.85 -5.95 -9.01
CA ALA A 133 -0.48 -6.14 -8.44
C ALA A 133 -1.57 -5.72 -9.41
N VAL A 134 -2.70 -6.44 -9.34
CA VAL A 134 -3.94 -6.13 -10.07
C VAL A 134 -5.08 -6.23 -9.07
N GLU A 135 -5.66 -5.10 -8.72
CA GLU A 135 -6.88 -5.05 -7.93
C GLU A 135 -8.05 -4.71 -8.85
N ASN A 136 -9.12 -5.52 -8.80
CA ASN A 136 -10.38 -5.25 -9.47
C ASN A 136 -11.46 -5.01 -8.42
N HIS A 137 -12.28 -4.00 -8.61
CA HIS A 137 -13.41 -3.73 -7.71
C HIS A 137 -14.70 -3.44 -8.46
N VAL A 138 -15.80 -3.77 -7.80
CA VAL A 138 -17.15 -3.44 -8.23
C VAL A 138 -17.85 -2.71 -7.10
N SER A 139 -18.32 -1.48 -7.39
CA SER A 139 -18.92 -0.63 -6.37
C SER A 139 -20.33 -0.16 -6.78
N ARG A 140 -21.17 0.03 -5.78
CA ARG A 140 -22.54 0.55 -5.93
C ARG A 140 -22.71 1.95 -5.33
N ILE A 141 -21.72 2.42 -4.60
CA ILE A 141 -21.65 3.75 -4.01
C ILE A 141 -20.36 4.39 -4.50
N ASP A 142 -20.47 5.57 -5.09
CA ASP A 142 -19.32 6.37 -5.49
C ASP A 142 -18.54 6.85 -4.27
N GLU A 143 -17.24 6.63 -4.30
CA GLU A 143 -16.35 6.86 -3.17
C GLU A 143 -16.25 8.35 -2.79
N SER A 144 -16.39 9.23 -3.75
CA SER A 144 -16.24 10.68 -3.56
C SER A 144 -17.55 11.39 -3.27
N THR A 145 -18.60 11.07 -4.03
CA THR A 145 -19.87 11.82 -4.02
C THR A 145 -20.97 11.14 -3.21
N ALA A 146 -20.76 9.89 -2.79
CA ALA A 146 -21.78 9.05 -2.17
C ALA A 146 -22.98 8.73 -3.07
N ALA A 147 -22.91 9.00 -4.36
CA ALA A 147 -23.97 8.72 -5.33
C ALA A 147 -24.15 7.20 -5.51
N ILE A 148 -25.37 6.80 -5.87
CA ILE A 148 -25.65 5.40 -6.23
C ILE A 148 -25.20 5.17 -7.67
N VAL A 149 -24.26 4.23 -7.85
CA VAL A 149 -23.60 3.95 -9.11
C VAL A 149 -23.59 2.45 -9.44
N ARG A 150 -23.18 2.14 -10.66
CA ARG A 150 -22.51 0.92 -11.02
C ARG A 150 -21.10 1.32 -11.45
N ASN A 151 -20.13 1.06 -10.60
CA ASN A 151 -18.73 1.33 -10.87
C ASN A 151 -17.99 0.01 -11.03
N TYR A 152 -17.11 -0.02 -11.98
CA TYR A 152 -16.12 -1.07 -12.20
C TYR A 152 -14.77 -0.41 -12.38
N GLY A 153 -13.82 -0.73 -11.52
CA GLY A 153 -12.48 -0.20 -11.56
C GLY A 153 -11.42 -1.29 -11.50
N THR A 154 -10.24 -0.95 -11.97
CA THR A 154 -9.05 -1.78 -11.89
C THR A 154 -7.88 -0.91 -11.46
N GLU A 155 -7.10 -1.34 -10.48
CA GLU A 155 -5.78 -0.76 -10.20
C GLU A 155 -4.71 -1.72 -10.69
N LEU A 156 -3.79 -1.21 -11.51
CA LEU A 156 -2.53 -1.88 -11.87
C LEU A 156 -1.40 -1.20 -11.14
N ALA A 157 -0.60 -1.96 -10.40
CA ALA A 157 0.53 -1.43 -9.64
C ALA A 157 1.82 -2.19 -9.91
N LEU A 158 2.91 -1.45 -10.10
CA LEU A 158 4.29 -1.95 -10.06
C LEU A 158 4.93 -1.42 -8.79
N ALA A 159 5.32 -2.33 -7.90
CA ALA A 159 6.02 -2.03 -6.67
C ALA A 159 7.49 -2.43 -6.77
N PHE A 160 8.36 -1.53 -6.34
CA PHE A 160 9.79 -1.72 -6.19
C PHE A 160 10.16 -1.41 -4.76
N ASP A 161 11.05 -2.18 -4.16
CA ASP A 161 11.66 -1.81 -2.89
C ASP A 161 13.12 -2.24 -2.78
N ARG A 162 13.82 -1.59 -1.86
CA ARG A 162 15.20 -1.92 -1.54
C ARG A 162 15.54 -1.48 -0.13
N GLU A 163 16.29 -2.30 0.59
CA GLU A 163 16.95 -1.84 1.79
C GLU A 163 18.12 -0.91 1.44
N LEU A 164 18.02 0.35 1.89
CA LEU A 164 19.08 1.33 1.76
C LEU A 164 20.17 1.12 2.81
N VAL A 165 19.74 0.70 3.99
CA VAL A 165 20.59 0.26 5.10
C VAL A 165 20.06 -1.08 5.57
N PRO A 166 20.85 -2.17 5.47
CA PRO A 166 20.40 -3.52 5.82
C PRO A 166 19.74 -3.58 7.20
N ASN A 167 18.54 -4.17 7.27
CA ASN A 167 17.73 -4.35 8.47
C ASN A 167 17.41 -3.05 9.24
N PHE A 168 17.59 -1.88 8.61
CA PHE A 168 17.34 -0.60 9.29
C PHE A 168 16.50 0.37 8.45
N VAL A 169 16.81 0.57 7.17
CA VAL A 169 16.07 1.52 6.32
C VAL A 169 15.69 0.85 5.02
N VAL A 170 14.42 0.89 4.68
CA VAL A 170 13.88 0.45 3.39
C VAL A 170 13.22 1.62 2.68
N ALA A 171 13.41 1.68 1.36
CA ALA A 171 12.68 2.58 0.47
C ALA A 171 11.84 1.77 -0.53
N ALA A 172 10.66 2.28 -0.85
CA ALA A 172 9.76 1.70 -1.84
C ALA A 172 9.30 2.75 -2.85
N LEU A 173 9.06 2.32 -4.08
CA LEU A 173 8.48 3.09 -5.18
C LEU A 173 7.31 2.30 -5.74
N ASN A 174 6.12 2.93 -5.85
CA ASN A 174 5.00 2.37 -6.60
C ASN A 174 4.68 3.24 -7.81
N LEU A 175 4.34 2.59 -8.92
CA LEU A 175 3.76 3.21 -10.10
C LEU A 175 2.40 2.59 -10.31
N THR A 176 1.35 3.41 -10.41
CA THR A 176 -0.04 2.93 -10.52
C THR A 176 -0.76 3.51 -11.72
N TYR A 177 -1.69 2.73 -12.24
CA TYR A 177 -2.67 3.15 -13.24
C TYR A 177 -4.03 2.57 -12.87
N GLN A 178 -5.04 3.44 -12.76
CA GLN A 178 -6.37 3.12 -12.26
C GLN A 178 -7.44 3.60 -13.27
N PRO A 179 -7.85 2.76 -14.24
CA PRO A 179 -9.00 3.03 -15.09
C PRO A 179 -10.30 2.67 -14.38
N GLU A 180 -11.32 3.51 -14.52
CA GLU A 180 -12.64 3.35 -13.94
C GLU A 180 -13.76 3.62 -14.94
N TRP A 181 -14.84 2.85 -14.82
CA TRP A 181 -16.10 2.99 -15.56
C TRP A 181 -17.24 3.16 -14.56
N THR A 182 -17.86 4.32 -14.56
CA THR A 182 -18.93 4.65 -13.62
C THR A 182 -20.22 4.98 -14.36
N ARG A 183 -21.32 4.39 -13.93
CA ARG A 183 -22.67 4.76 -14.36
C ARG A 183 -23.49 5.23 -13.17
N PHE A 184 -23.86 6.50 -13.15
CA PHE A 184 -24.70 7.11 -12.13
C PHE A 184 -26.16 6.69 -12.33
N LEU A 185 -26.74 6.00 -11.33
CA LEU A 185 -28.10 5.45 -11.49
C LEU A 185 -29.18 6.52 -11.34
N GLY A 186 -28.91 7.62 -10.62
CA GLY A 186 -29.84 8.73 -10.48
C GLY A 186 -30.04 9.57 -11.75
N THR A 187 -28.96 9.82 -12.48
CA THR A 187 -28.96 10.64 -13.71
C THR A 187 -28.92 9.83 -14.99
N GLY A 188 -28.47 8.58 -14.92
CA GLY A 188 -28.17 7.74 -16.07
C GLY A 188 -26.87 8.08 -16.79
N ALA A 189 -26.12 9.08 -16.34
CA ALA A 189 -24.82 9.49 -16.90
C ALA A 189 -23.81 8.34 -16.78
N ALA A 190 -22.94 8.22 -17.77
CA ALA A 190 -21.81 7.30 -17.75
C ALA A 190 -20.52 8.10 -17.90
N GLU A 191 -19.55 7.81 -17.05
CA GLU A 191 -18.25 8.46 -17.01
C GLU A 191 -17.15 7.41 -17.09
N GLN A 192 -16.04 7.78 -17.70
CA GLN A 192 -14.81 7.02 -17.73
C GLN A 192 -13.70 7.94 -17.24
N GLU A 193 -12.95 7.47 -16.30
CA GLU A 193 -11.84 8.22 -15.70
C GLU A 193 -10.62 7.34 -15.57
N SER A 194 -9.47 7.96 -15.46
CA SER A 194 -8.25 7.24 -15.12
C SER A 194 -7.35 8.08 -14.24
N THR A 195 -6.64 7.40 -13.34
CA THR A 195 -5.63 8.03 -12.48
C THR A 195 -4.30 7.34 -12.69
N ILE A 196 -3.24 8.10 -12.91
CA ILE A 196 -1.87 7.60 -12.81
C ILE A 196 -1.27 8.09 -11.50
N GLY A 197 -0.44 7.24 -10.88
CA GLY A 197 0.22 7.53 -9.62
C GLY A 197 1.69 7.17 -9.63
N ALA A 198 2.48 7.97 -8.89
CA ALA A 198 3.85 7.63 -8.51
C ALA A 198 4.02 7.94 -7.02
N SER A 199 4.43 6.94 -6.26
CA SER A 199 4.55 7.04 -4.81
C SER A 199 5.93 6.61 -4.35
N LEU A 200 6.52 7.33 -3.41
CA LEU A 200 7.81 7.04 -2.79
C LEU A 200 7.62 6.98 -1.28
N GLY A 201 8.04 5.88 -0.67
CA GLY A 201 8.03 5.68 0.78
C GLY A 201 9.42 5.36 1.31
N VAL A 202 9.71 5.81 2.53
CA VAL A 202 10.92 5.45 3.26
C VAL A 202 10.53 5.13 4.69
N MET A 203 10.93 3.95 5.18
CA MET A 203 10.67 3.50 6.55
C MET A 203 11.97 3.10 7.23
N ALA A 204 12.12 3.49 8.50
CA ALA A 204 13.25 3.13 9.34
C ALA A 204 12.79 2.31 10.54
N GLN A 205 13.47 1.21 10.81
CA GLN A 205 13.22 0.37 11.98
C GLN A 205 13.86 1.01 13.23
N LEU A 206 13.03 1.55 14.12
CA LEU A 206 13.51 2.13 15.39
C LEU A 206 13.86 1.06 16.42
N ARG A 207 13.13 -0.05 16.41
CA ARG A 207 13.33 -1.27 17.18
C ARG A 207 12.59 -2.41 16.50
N PRO A 208 12.86 -3.68 16.83
CA PRO A 208 12.10 -4.81 16.30
C PRO A 208 10.59 -4.58 16.44
N GLY A 209 9.85 -4.70 15.32
CA GLY A 209 8.41 -4.51 15.27
C GLY A 209 7.92 -3.04 15.31
N LEU A 210 8.81 -2.04 15.28
CA LEU A 210 8.44 -0.63 15.20
C LEU A 210 9.20 0.07 14.08
N PHE A 211 8.45 0.50 13.05
CA PHE A 211 8.98 1.31 11.97
C PHE A 211 8.28 2.67 11.94
N VAL A 212 9.03 3.69 11.58
CA VAL A 212 8.51 5.04 11.31
C VAL A 212 9.14 5.58 10.04
N GLY A 213 8.39 6.41 9.35
CA GLY A 213 8.85 7.00 8.11
C GLY A 213 7.82 7.93 7.51
N GLY A 214 7.77 7.96 6.19
CA GLY A 214 6.81 8.78 5.48
C GLY A 214 6.65 8.37 4.03
N GLU A 215 5.56 8.85 3.45
CA GLU A 215 5.17 8.61 2.07
C GLU A 215 4.93 9.93 1.35
N ALA A 216 5.34 10.00 0.08
CA ALA A 216 5.00 11.06 -0.84
C ALA A 216 4.32 10.43 -2.06
N ARG A 217 3.11 10.88 -2.40
CA ARG A 217 2.30 10.31 -3.48
C ARG A 217 1.86 11.42 -4.43
N TYR A 218 2.27 11.31 -5.68
CA TYR A 218 1.79 12.14 -6.78
C TYR A 218 0.72 11.39 -7.55
N LEU A 219 -0.47 11.99 -7.67
CA LEU A 219 -1.63 11.45 -8.37
C LEU A 219 -2.06 12.43 -9.44
N ARG A 220 -2.45 11.92 -10.62
CA ARG A 220 -2.95 12.72 -11.71
C ARG A 220 -4.14 12.05 -12.37
N ARG A 221 -5.28 12.76 -12.39
CA ARG A 221 -6.56 12.29 -12.94
C ARG A 221 -6.80 12.82 -14.34
N TYR A 222 -7.45 11.99 -15.10
CA TYR A 222 -7.87 12.27 -16.46
C TYR A 222 -9.32 11.83 -16.68
N GLU A 223 -10.02 12.55 -17.52
CA GLU A 223 -11.23 12.08 -18.17
C GLU A 223 -10.84 11.03 -19.21
N GLY A 224 -11.63 9.96 -19.34
CA GLY A 224 -11.32 8.81 -20.18
C GLY A 224 -10.27 7.85 -19.62
N ILE A 225 -10.31 6.61 -20.08
CA ILE A 225 -9.39 5.56 -19.66
C ILE A 225 -8.04 5.61 -20.39
N GLY A 226 -7.95 6.30 -21.52
CA GLY A 226 -6.75 6.48 -22.33
C GLY A 226 -5.91 7.70 -21.92
N LEU A 227 -6.14 8.31 -20.73
CA LEU A 227 -5.46 9.52 -20.27
C LEU A 227 -5.75 10.73 -21.21
N GLU A 228 -7.03 10.92 -21.59
CA GLU A 228 -7.41 11.89 -22.60
C GLU A 228 -7.31 13.34 -22.07
N ASP A 229 -8.30 13.81 -21.32
CA ASP A 229 -8.36 15.19 -20.86
C ASP A 229 -7.93 15.30 -19.40
N PHE A 230 -6.99 16.22 -19.15
CA PHE A 230 -6.48 16.47 -17.79
C PHE A 230 -7.57 17.08 -16.91
N MET A 231 -7.85 16.45 -15.77
CA MET A 231 -8.78 16.92 -14.74
C MET A 231 -8.06 17.64 -13.61
N GLY A 232 -7.10 16.97 -12.97
CA GLY A 232 -6.40 17.49 -11.81
C GLY A 232 -5.21 16.63 -11.39
N GLU A 233 -4.38 17.21 -10.53
CA GLU A 233 -3.22 16.53 -9.97
C GLU A 233 -2.94 17.01 -8.55
N ALA A 234 -2.42 16.10 -7.72
CA ALA A 234 -2.10 16.38 -6.32
C ALA A 234 -0.84 15.64 -5.87
N LEU A 235 -0.07 16.33 -5.02
CA LEU A 235 1.03 15.74 -4.26
C LEU A 235 0.61 15.65 -2.79
N PHE A 236 0.50 14.43 -2.30
CA PHE A 236 0.27 14.14 -0.89
C PHE A 236 1.60 13.76 -0.22
N VAL A 237 1.81 14.25 0.99
CA VAL A 237 2.97 13.88 1.81
C VAL A 237 2.53 13.67 3.25
N GLY A 238 3.16 12.73 3.94
CA GLY A 238 2.85 12.53 5.34
C GLY A 238 3.60 11.41 6.02
N PRO A 239 3.52 11.34 7.36
CA PRO A 239 4.16 10.30 8.14
C PRO A 239 3.40 8.97 8.07
N THR A 240 4.16 7.88 8.21
CA THR A 240 3.68 6.53 8.38
C THR A 240 4.38 5.88 9.57
N ALA A 241 3.64 5.09 10.34
CA ALA A 241 4.15 4.28 11.42
C ALA A 241 3.57 2.87 11.35
N TYR A 242 4.42 1.88 11.52
CA TYR A 242 4.05 0.46 11.60
C TYR A 242 4.41 -0.08 12.98
N PHE A 243 3.50 -0.86 13.55
CA PHE A 243 3.61 -1.50 14.85
C PHE A 243 3.29 -2.99 14.73
N GLN A 244 4.23 -3.84 15.00
CA GLN A 244 3.96 -5.25 15.28
C GLN A 244 3.45 -5.38 16.71
N LEU A 245 2.16 -5.66 16.87
CA LEU A 245 1.50 -5.72 18.18
C LEU A 245 1.72 -7.06 18.87
N SER A 246 1.82 -8.13 18.08
CA SER A 246 2.15 -9.49 18.51
C SER A 246 2.83 -10.24 17.35
N GLU A 247 3.16 -11.52 17.54
CA GLU A 247 3.69 -12.38 16.47
C GLU A 247 2.72 -12.55 15.30
N ARG A 248 1.42 -12.29 15.51
CA ARG A 248 0.36 -12.49 14.52
C ARG A 248 -0.44 -11.23 14.19
N SER A 249 -0.20 -10.13 14.86
CA SER A 249 -1.01 -8.93 14.66
C SER A 249 -0.17 -7.68 14.48
N ARG A 250 -0.64 -6.80 13.61
CA ARG A 250 0.05 -5.57 13.20
C ARG A 250 -0.92 -4.40 13.08
N LEU A 251 -0.36 -3.21 13.13
CA LEU A 251 -1.08 -1.97 12.93
C LEU A 251 -0.21 -1.02 12.11
N THR A 252 -0.72 -0.55 10.98
CA THR A 252 -0.11 0.52 10.19
C THR A 252 -0.98 1.75 10.24
N ALA A 253 -0.41 2.90 10.55
CA ALA A 253 -1.11 4.17 10.63
C ALA A 253 -0.39 5.22 9.79
N THR A 254 -1.13 5.92 8.94
CA THR A 254 -0.58 6.98 8.10
C THR A 254 -1.54 8.17 8.02
N TRP A 255 -0.96 9.34 7.86
CA TRP A 255 -1.68 10.58 7.61
C TRP A 255 -0.99 11.32 6.46
N SER A 256 -1.74 11.74 5.46
CA SER A 256 -1.22 12.50 4.32
C SER A 256 -1.94 13.83 4.18
N LEU A 257 -1.17 14.85 3.84
CA LEU A 257 -1.64 16.20 3.53
C LEU A 257 -1.36 16.50 2.06
N GLN A 258 -2.32 17.05 1.33
CA GLN A 258 -2.07 17.60 0.02
C GLN A 258 -1.14 18.83 0.16
N ALA A 259 0.13 18.64 -0.20
CA ALA A 259 1.16 19.68 -0.12
C ALA A 259 1.12 20.61 -1.34
N TRP A 260 0.70 20.08 -2.49
CA TRP A 260 0.56 20.82 -3.75
C TRP A 260 -0.52 20.16 -4.62
N GLY A 261 -1.16 20.95 -5.50
CA GLY A 261 -2.11 20.43 -6.46
C GLY A 261 -2.46 21.44 -7.52
N ARG A 262 -3.03 20.97 -8.63
CA ARG A 262 -3.52 21.79 -9.73
C ARG A 262 -4.75 21.16 -10.34
N SER A 263 -5.85 21.90 -10.46
CA SER A 263 -7.07 21.48 -11.11
C SER A 263 -7.26 22.19 -12.44
N ALA A 264 -7.77 21.50 -13.45
CA ALA A 264 -8.22 22.12 -14.69
C ALA A 264 -9.39 23.08 -14.47
N ARG A 265 -10.14 22.90 -13.37
CA ARG A 265 -11.36 23.63 -13.03
C ARG A 265 -11.15 24.73 -11.97
N SER A 266 -9.91 24.97 -11.50
CA SER A 266 -9.62 25.93 -10.44
C SER A 266 -8.20 26.45 -10.52
N SER A 267 -8.02 27.74 -10.22
CA SER A 267 -6.70 28.40 -10.15
C SER A 267 -6.07 28.39 -8.75
N SER A 268 -6.62 27.63 -7.81
CA SER A 268 -6.06 27.54 -6.45
C SER A 268 -4.74 26.75 -6.42
N ALA A 269 -3.91 26.99 -5.38
CA ALA A 269 -2.63 26.31 -5.20
C ALA A 269 -2.77 24.84 -4.78
N LEU A 270 -3.99 24.38 -4.50
CA LEU A 270 -4.33 23.00 -4.20
C LEU A 270 -5.49 22.58 -5.08
N ASP A 271 -5.51 21.33 -5.48
CA ASP A 271 -6.67 20.72 -6.13
C ASP A 271 -7.61 20.12 -5.08
N LEU A 272 -8.54 20.95 -4.60
CA LEU A 272 -9.61 20.52 -3.70
C LEU A 272 -10.95 20.30 -4.43
N VAL A 273 -10.90 20.23 -5.76
CA VAL A 273 -12.03 19.86 -6.63
C VAL A 273 -12.02 18.36 -6.89
N ASP A 274 -10.89 17.85 -7.31
CA ASP A 274 -10.73 16.42 -7.68
C ASP A 274 -10.21 15.60 -6.51
N PHE A 275 -9.52 16.24 -5.55
CA PHE A 275 -8.92 15.59 -4.38
C PHE A 275 -9.33 16.27 -3.08
N GLU A 276 -9.09 15.61 -1.96
CA GLU A 276 -9.27 16.15 -0.62
C GLU A 276 -7.96 16.72 -0.04
N ARG A 277 -8.09 17.54 1.01
CA ARG A 277 -6.96 18.16 1.71
C ARG A 277 -6.17 17.16 2.53
N HIS A 278 -6.86 16.24 3.22
CA HIS A 278 -6.29 15.29 4.14
C HIS A 278 -6.77 13.88 3.83
N GLN A 279 -5.87 12.93 3.94
CA GLN A 279 -6.16 11.49 3.91
C GLN A 279 -5.51 10.84 5.13
N ALA A 280 -6.22 9.93 5.78
CA ALA A 280 -5.69 9.12 6.87
C ALA A 280 -6.03 7.66 6.61
N ARG A 281 -5.11 6.73 6.89
CA ARG A 281 -5.38 5.30 6.78
C ARG A 281 -4.88 4.57 8.02
N LEU A 282 -5.69 3.66 8.51
CA LEU A 282 -5.38 2.74 9.58
C LEU A 282 -5.61 1.33 9.06
N VAL A 283 -4.60 0.49 9.12
CA VAL A 283 -4.64 -0.91 8.68
C VAL A 283 -4.29 -1.80 9.86
N PHE A 284 -5.20 -2.68 10.23
CA PHE A 284 -5.01 -3.68 11.27
C PHE A 284 -5.08 -5.06 10.64
N GLY A 285 -4.05 -5.89 10.82
CA GLY A 285 -3.96 -7.24 10.29
C GLY A 285 -3.76 -8.29 11.37
N VAL A 286 -4.31 -9.48 11.14
CA VAL A 286 -4.16 -10.66 12.02
C VAL A 286 -3.97 -11.91 11.19
N ASN A 287 -2.81 -12.58 11.35
CA ASN A 287 -2.51 -13.89 10.78
C ASN A 287 -3.12 -15.03 11.62
N PHE A 288 -3.69 -16.05 10.99
CA PHE A 288 -4.37 -17.16 11.67
C PHE A 288 -4.11 -18.54 11.04
#